data_237e0cf104a1f284345bba5cc4780cc6
#
_entry.id   237e0cf104a1f284345bba5cc4780cc6
#
_cell.length_a   1.000
_cell.length_b   1.000
_cell.length_c   1.000
_cell.angle_alpha   90.00
_cell.angle_beta   90.00
_cell.angle_gamma   90.00
#
_symmetry.space_group_name_H-M   'P 1'
#
loop_
_entity.id
_entity.type
_entity.pdbx_description
1 polymer ?
#
loop_
_entity_poly.entity_id
_entity_poly.type
_entity_poly.pdbx_seq_one_letter_code
_entity_poly.pdbx_strand_id
1 'polypeptide(L)'
;MNVMVQTNDLIKSAGAAAPGKAKKPKAMRVGRPRRGDSAEGRDRLLKAATQLFADKGLDGVSTRELAAEAGVNLSAITYHFGGKEKLYKAALQNVIDLLAPRRQQVIDALGASVRAAKGDPALLSGVCANLVRAMFTALTNPEFPMEPVRLLIRELHQPTKELEFVMEGHINPVQDAITGFVAAATGQSADDEDAKLLGFAVTNQVLMPSLMRPVIQARLGWQQFTPARTDKIINATILNVQRILQLPENETDD
;
A
#
# COMPACT_ATOMS: atom_id res chain seq x y z
N MET A 1 59.00 -24.22 15.77
CA MET A 1 59.93 -23.85 16.82
C MET A 1 59.07 -23.29 17.94
N ASN A 2 58.65 -24.16 18.82
CA ASN A 2 59.05 -24.31 20.24
C ASN A 2 58.97 -22.97 20.99
N VAL A 3 58.27 -22.80 22.07
CA VAL A 3 58.41 -23.51 23.36
C VAL A 3 57.12 -23.33 24.20
N MET A 4 56.61 -24.47 24.71
CA MET A 4 55.91 -24.59 25.98
C MET A 4 56.72 -24.04 27.13
N VAL A 5 56.08 -23.55 28.20
CA VAL A 5 56.39 -24.00 29.59
C VAL A 5 55.33 -23.51 30.56
N GLN A 6 54.86 -24.49 31.32
CA GLN A 6 53.99 -24.51 32.50
C GLN A 6 54.52 -23.63 33.64
N THR A 7 53.68 -23.21 34.54
CA THR A 7 53.79 -23.67 35.93
C THR A 7 52.50 -23.39 36.73
N ASN A 8 52.20 -24.43 37.42
CA ASN A 8 51.13 -24.65 38.41
C ASN A 8 51.65 -24.22 39.79
N ASP A 9 50.77 -24.15 40.74
CA ASP A 9 50.94 -24.12 42.20
C ASP A 9 51.09 -22.75 42.91
N LEU A 10 50.00 -22.38 43.59
CA LEU A 10 50.05 -22.31 45.05
C LEU A 10 48.67 -22.36 45.68
N ILE A 11 48.47 -23.41 46.43
CA ILE A 11 47.29 -23.82 47.18
C ILE A 11 47.40 -23.26 48.63
N LYS A 12 46.15 -23.01 49.17
CA LYS A 12 45.73 -23.04 50.57
C LYS A 12 45.88 -21.76 51.41
N SER A 13 44.77 -21.22 51.84
CA SER A 13 44.14 -21.56 53.14
C SER A 13 42.94 -20.70 53.47
N ALA A 14 41.88 -21.38 53.82
CA ALA A 14 41.02 -21.25 55.02
C ALA A 14 39.99 -20.10 55.09
N GLY A 15 38.75 -20.50 55.28
CA GLY A 15 37.71 -19.68 55.85
C GLY A 15 36.28 -20.10 55.44
N ALA A 16 35.74 -21.13 56.09
CA ALA A 16 34.35 -21.53 55.93
C ALA A 16 33.41 -20.48 56.53
N ALA A 17 32.48 -19.94 55.70
CA ALA A 17 31.31 -19.23 56.18
C ALA A 17 30.06 -19.83 55.49
N ALA A 18 29.07 -20.18 56.28
CA ALA A 18 27.85 -20.88 55.90
C ALA A 18 27.00 -20.13 54.85
N PRO A 19 26.20 -20.82 53.99
CA PRO A 19 25.43 -20.20 52.93
C PRO A 19 24.19 -19.48 53.48
N GLY A 20 24.18 -18.17 53.36
CA GLY A 20 22.99 -17.35 53.54
C GLY A 20 21.95 -17.66 52.51
N LYS A 21 20.71 -17.92 52.95
CA LYS A 21 19.54 -18.18 52.08
C LYS A 21 19.37 -17.03 51.08
N ALA A 22 19.67 -17.29 49.80
CA ALA A 22 19.36 -16.40 48.71
C ALA A 22 17.86 -16.22 48.60
N LYS A 23 17.37 -14.99 48.82
CA LYS A 23 15.99 -14.59 48.52
C LYS A 23 15.76 -14.73 47.00
N LYS A 24 14.80 -15.59 46.61
CA LYS A 24 14.31 -15.67 45.22
C LYS A 24 13.90 -14.28 44.75
N PRO A 25 14.29 -13.84 43.54
CA PRO A 25 13.85 -12.58 43.00
C PRO A 25 12.32 -12.61 42.86
N LYS A 26 11.67 -11.61 43.43
CA LYS A 26 10.24 -11.38 43.34
C LYS A 26 9.90 -11.19 41.85
N ALA A 27 9.10 -12.09 41.29
CA ALA A 27 8.60 -11.94 39.94
C ALA A 27 7.94 -10.54 39.81
N MET A 28 8.47 -9.74 38.91
CA MET A 28 7.94 -8.42 38.58
C MET A 28 6.52 -8.66 38.03
N ARG A 29 5.52 -8.27 38.80
CA ARG A 29 4.14 -8.25 38.34
C ARG A 29 4.09 -7.29 37.16
N VAL A 30 3.96 -7.82 35.96
CA VAL A 30 3.63 -7.03 34.76
C VAL A 30 2.29 -6.37 35.05
N GLY A 31 2.32 -5.07 35.26
CA GLY A 31 1.12 -4.28 35.51
C GLY A 31 0.13 -4.43 34.36
N ARG A 32 -1.15 -4.45 34.68
CA ARG A 32 -2.23 -4.41 33.69
C ARG A 32 -1.98 -3.21 32.78
N PRO A 33 -1.92 -3.39 31.42
CA PRO A 33 -1.65 -2.28 30.52
C PRO A 33 -2.68 -1.17 30.73
N ARG A 34 -2.22 0.06 30.82
CA ARG A 34 -3.08 1.24 30.90
C ARG A 34 -3.87 1.34 29.59
N ARG A 35 -5.08 1.90 29.64
CA ARG A 35 -5.99 2.00 28.47
C ARG A 35 -5.33 2.70 27.25
N GLY A 36 -4.37 3.61 27.47
CA GLY A 36 -3.54 4.25 26.43
C GLY A 36 -2.55 3.27 25.76
N ASP A 37 -1.86 2.42 26.55
CA ASP A 37 -0.90 1.43 26.02
C ASP A 37 -1.57 0.41 25.08
N SER A 38 -2.87 0.18 25.25
CA SER A 38 -3.69 -0.73 24.46
C SER A 38 -4.04 -0.16 23.07
N ALA A 39 -4.42 1.12 22.98
CA ALA A 39 -4.73 1.76 21.69
C ALA A 39 -3.47 1.94 20.83
N GLU A 40 -2.38 2.44 21.44
CA GLU A 40 -1.09 2.56 20.76
C GLU A 40 -0.54 1.21 20.29
N GLY A 41 -0.72 0.13 21.07
CA GLY A 41 -0.34 -1.22 20.70
C GLY A 41 -1.11 -1.74 19.48
N ARG A 42 -2.41 -1.43 19.40
CA ARG A 42 -3.26 -1.76 18.26
C ARG A 42 -2.79 -1.04 16.98
N ASP A 43 -2.48 0.25 17.08
CA ASP A 43 -2.06 1.07 15.94
C ASP A 43 -0.67 0.65 15.44
N ARG A 44 0.27 0.34 16.35
CA ARG A 44 1.57 -0.25 15.98
C ARG A 44 1.42 -1.58 15.27
N LEU A 45 0.50 -2.45 15.71
CA LEU A 45 0.20 -3.72 15.04
C LEU A 45 -0.36 -3.50 13.62
N LEU A 46 -1.29 -2.56 13.44
CA LEU A 46 -1.84 -2.24 12.11
C LEU A 46 -0.75 -1.73 11.16
N LYS A 47 0.12 -0.84 11.64
CA LYS A 47 1.22 -0.31 10.85
C LYS A 47 2.21 -1.41 10.45
N ALA A 48 2.66 -2.21 11.41
CA ALA A 48 3.56 -3.34 11.16
C ALA A 48 2.93 -4.38 10.22
N ALA A 49 1.65 -4.68 10.41
CA ALA A 49 0.89 -5.60 9.58
C ALA A 49 0.79 -5.10 8.13
N THR A 50 0.44 -3.83 7.91
CA THR A 50 0.36 -3.25 6.57
C THR A 50 1.68 -3.40 5.83
N GLN A 51 2.81 -3.10 6.47
CA GLN A 51 4.14 -3.21 5.88
C GLN A 51 4.52 -4.66 5.60
N LEU A 52 4.47 -5.54 6.61
CA LEU A 52 4.89 -6.92 6.48
C LEU A 52 4.02 -7.70 5.48
N PHE A 53 2.71 -7.49 5.50
CA PHE A 53 1.81 -8.14 4.55
C PHE A 53 1.98 -7.60 3.12
N ALA A 54 2.28 -6.31 2.94
CA ALA A 54 2.63 -5.77 1.63
C ALA A 54 3.89 -6.43 1.06
N ASP A 55 4.89 -6.70 1.91
CA ASP A 55 6.16 -7.28 1.48
C ASP A 55 6.09 -8.80 1.27
N LYS A 56 5.45 -9.54 2.16
CA LYS A 56 5.54 -11.01 2.24
C LYS A 56 4.21 -11.74 2.02
N GLY A 57 3.08 -11.02 1.99
CA GLY A 57 1.75 -11.61 1.92
C GLY A 57 1.27 -12.21 3.24
N LEU A 58 0.00 -12.67 3.25
CA LEU A 58 -0.60 -13.26 4.43
C LEU A 58 0.18 -14.49 4.92
N ASP A 59 0.51 -15.43 4.02
CA ASP A 59 1.15 -16.70 4.40
C ASP A 59 2.63 -16.53 4.73
N GLY A 60 3.31 -15.55 4.14
CA GLY A 60 4.73 -15.29 4.34
C GLY A 60 5.09 -14.60 5.66
N VAL A 61 4.09 -14.23 6.49
CA VAL A 61 4.30 -13.51 7.75
C VAL A 61 3.82 -14.33 8.94
N SER A 62 4.68 -14.49 9.95
CA SER A 62 4.30 -15.15 11.21
C SER A 62 3.76 -14.15 12.24
N THR A 63 2.92 -14.64 13.16
CA THR A 63 2.42 -13.83 14.29
C THR A 63 3.56 -13.35 15.20
N ARG A 64 4.66 -14.11 15.32
CA ARG A 64 5.84 -13.71 16.10
C ARG A 64 6.54 -12.52 15.45
N GLU A 65 6.67 -12.53 14.14
CA GLU A 65 7.26 -11.44 13.37
C GLU A 65 6.42 -10.16 13.47
N LEU A 66 5.10 -10.27 13.34
CA LEU A 66 4.17 -9.14 13.54
C LEU A 66 4.29 -8.53 14.94
N ALA A 67 4.33 -9.37 15.97
CA ALA A 67 4.46 -8.91 17.36
C ALA A 67 5.82 -8.25 17.63
N ALA A 68 6.90 -8.81 17.07
CA ALA A 68 8.26 -8.27 17.19
C ALA A 68 8.38 -6.90 16.50
N GLU A 69 7.89 -6.79 15.26
CA GLU A 69 7.92 -5.54 14.50
C GLU A 69 7.09 -4.44 15.17
N ALA A 70 5.92 -4.79 15.69
CA ALA A 70 5.06 -3.85 16.41
C ALA A 70 5.56 -3.51 17.84
N GLY A 71 6.56 -4.22 18.37
CA GLY A 71 7.03 -4.04 19.73
C GLY A 71 5.97 -4.38 20.80
N VAL A 72 5.18 -5.44 20.56
CA VAL A 72 4.11 -5.88 21.46
C VAL A 72 4.24 -7.36 21.82
N ASN A 73 3.51 -7.80 22.85
CA ASN A 73 3.42 -9.21 23.18
C ASN A 73 2.62 -9.98 22.12
N LEU A 74 2.98 -11.23 21.86
CA LEU A 74 2.30 -12.11 20.91
C LEU A 74 0.78 -12.21 21.15
N SER A 75 0.37 -12.22 22.41
CA SER A 75 -1.06 -12.27 22.81
C SER A 75 -1.85 -11.03 22.37
N ALA A 76 -1.19 -9.90 22.08
CA ALA A 76 -1.82 -8.67 21.64
C ALA A 76 -2.53 -8.84 20.29
N ILE A 77 -2.02 -9.69 19.39
CA ILE A 77 -2.64 -9.97 18.09
C ILE A 77 -4.02 -10.61 18.30
N THR A 78 -4.09 -11.64 19.14
CA THR A 78 -5.36 -12.30 19.45
C THR A 78 -6.29 -11.40 20.26
N TYR A 79 -5.74 -10.62 21.18
CA TYR A 79 -6.52 -9.69 22.02
C TYR A 79 -7.17 -8.57 21.21
N HIS A 80 -6.40 -7.91 20.30
CA HIS A 80 -6.89 -6.75 19.54
C HIS A 80 -7.65 -7.13 18.27
N PHE A 81 -7.26 -8.23 17.62
CA PHE A 81 -7.76 -8.57 16.29
C PHE A 81 -8.36 -9.98 16.20
N GLY A 82 -8.14 -10.85 17.18
CA GLY A 82 -8.66 -12.21 17.15
C GLY A 82 -7.90 -13.16 16.23
N GLY A 83 -6.66 -12.81 15.82
CA GLY A 83 -5.76 -13.64 15.02
C GLY A 83 -5.17 -12.95 13.79
N LYS A 84 -4.27 -13.67 13.09
CA LYS A 84 -3.50 -13.14 11.97
C LYS A 84 -4.39 -12.77 10.76
N GLU A 85 -5.35 -13.63 10.43
CA GLU A 85 -6.26 -13.43 9.30
C GLU A 85 -7.16 -12.20 9.51
N LYS A 86 -7.66 -12.00 10.74
CA LYS A 86 -8.45 -10.82 11.08
C LYS A 86 -7.60 -9.55 11.13
N LEU A 87 -6.33 -9.66 11.53
CA LEU A 87 -5.38 -8.55 11.45
C LEU A 87 -5.08 -8.20 9.99
N TYR A 88 -4.97 -9.20 9.10
CA TYR A 88 -4.83 -8.97 7.66
C TYR A 88 -6.01 -8.18 7.08
N LYS A 89 -7.23 -8.64 7.37
CA LYS A 89 -8.46 -7.93 6.97
C LYS A 89 -8.50 -6.51 7.54
N ALA A 90 -8.12 -6.33 8.81
CA ALA A 90 -8.06 -5.01 9.44
C ALA A 90 -7.00 -4.10 8.79
N ALA A 91 -5.87 -4.66 8.32
CA ALA A 91 -4.87 -3.91 7.56
C ALA A 91 -5.43 -3.47 6.19
N LEU A 92 -6.12 -4.35 5.47
CA LEU A 92 -6.80 -4.00 4.22
C LEU A 92 -7.87 -2.91 4.43
N GLN A 93 -8.71 -3.06 5.47
CA GLN A 93 -9.72 -2.05 5.82
C GLN A 93 -9.07 -0.68 6.10
N ASN A 94 -8.00 -0.67 6.89
CA ASN A 94 -7.28 0.57 7.20
C ASN A 94 -6.71 1.24 5.95
N VAL A 95 -6.26 0.47 4.97
CA VAL A 95 -5.80 1.00 3.67
C VAL A 95 -6.98 1.57 2.87
N ILE A 96 -8.09 0.85 2.80
CA ILE A 96 -9.30 1.30 2.11
C ILE A 96 -9.80 2.62 2.70
N ASP A 97 -9.86 2.71 4.03
CA ASP A 97 -10.29 3.91 4.76
C ASP A 97 -9.34 5.09 4.53
N LEU A 98 -8.04 4.84 4.51
CA LEU A 98 -7.02 5.86 4.23
C LEU A 98 -7.15 6.44 2.81
N LEU A 99 -7.49 5.59 1.85
CA LEU A 99 -7.64 5.98 0.44
C LEU A 99 -9.03 6.58 0.14
N ALA A 100 -10.04 6.28 0.93
CA ALA A 100 -11.44 6.60 0.65
C ALA A 100 -11.70 8.09 0.41
N PRO A 101 -11.22 9.05 1.22
CA PRO A 101 -11.53 10.46 0.99
C PRO A 101 -11.00 10.97 -0.35
N ARG A 102 -9.76 10.61 -0.69
CA ARG A 102 -9.14 11.03 -1.95
C ARG A 102 -9.77 10.35 -3.17
N ARG A 103 -10.07 9.07 -3.03
CA ARG A 103 -10.82 8.30 -4.03
C ARG A 103 -12.15 8.97 -4.32
N GLN A 104 -12.93 9.32 -3.29
CA GLN A 104 -14.24 9.93 -3.44
C GLN A 104 -14.15 11.30 -4.14
N GLN A 105 -13.17 12.12 -3.78
CA GLN A 105 -12.92 13.40 -4.47
C GLN A 105 -12.68 13.21 -5.97
N VAL A 106 -11.88 12.22 -6.35
CA VAL A 106 -11.59 11.94 -7.78
C VAL A 106 -12.84 11.46 -8.49
N ILE A 107 -13.62 10.55 -7.88
CA ILE A 107 -14.87 10.03 -8.44
C ILE A 107 -15.88 11.15 -8.65
N ASP A 108 -16.07 12.01 -7.64
CA ASP A 108 -17.04 13.11 -7.71
C ASP A 108 -16.65 14.15 -8.78
N ALA A 109 -15.36 14.51 -8.82
CA ALA A 109 -14.82 15.44 -9.80
C ALA A 109 -14.94 14.89 -11.23
N LEU A 110 -14.61 13.61 -11.43
CA LEU A 110 -14.76 12.94 -12.72
C LEU A 110 -16.23 12.92 -13.16
N GLY A 111 -17.13 12.46 -12.30
CA GLY A 111 -18.55 12.43 -12.61
C GLY A 111 -19.15 13.80 -12.93
N ALA A 112 -18.74 14.84 -12.19
CA ALA A 112 -19.15 16.21 -12.47
C ALA A 112 -18.64 16.72 -13.83
N SER A 113 -17.36 16.44 -14.14
CA SER A 113 -16.73 16.84 -15.41
C SER A 113 -17.35 16.15 -16.62
N VAL A 114 -17.60 14.83 -16.50
CA VAL A 114 -18.28 14.05 -17.55
C VAL A 114 -19.69 14.60 -17.82
N ARG A 115 -20.47 14.87 -16.78
CA ARG A 115 -21.81 15.46 -16.93
C ARG A 115 -21.75 16.84 -17.58
N ALA A 116 -20.77 17.67 -17.20
CA ALA A 116 -20.60 19.01 -17.77
C ALA A 116 -20.19 18.99 -19.25
N ALA A 117 -19.46 17.95 -19.66
CA ALA A 117 -19.02 17.78 -21.06
C ALA A 117 -20.20 17.45 -22.01
N LYS A 118 -21.32 16.90 -21.51
CA LYS A 118 -22.53 16.63 -22.31
C LYS A 118 -22.27 15.85 -23.61
N GLY A 119 -21.25 14.99 -23.61
CA GLY A 119 -20.85 14.21 -24.78
C GLY A 119 -19.97 14.96 -25.81
N ASP A 120 -19.58 16.21 -25.53
CA ASP A 120 -18.65 16.94 -26.41
C ASP A 120 -17.26 16.30 -26.38
N PRO A 121 -16.73 15.81 -27.53
CA PRO A 121 -15.45 15.10 -27.56
C PRO A 121 -14.26 15.96 -27.12
N ALA A 122 -14.27 17.27 -27.41
CA ALA A 122 -13.20 18.17 -27.02
C ALA A 122 -13.18 18.39 -25.50
N LEU A 123 -14.36 18.54 -24.89
CA LEU A 123 -14.48 18.63 -23.43
C LEU A 123 -14.12 17.32 -22.76
N LEU A 124 -14.53 16.18 -23.31
CA LEU A 124 -14.16 14.84 -22.79
C LEU A 124 -12.66 14.57 -22.93
N SER A 125 -12.00 15.11 -23.95
CA SER A 125 -10.54 15.07 -24.06
C SER A 125 -9.85 15.82 -22.91
N GLY A 126 -10.38 16.99 -22.53
CA GLY A 126 -9.94 17.72 -21.34
C GLY A 126 -10.16 16.94 -20.04
N VAL A 127 -11.32 16.25 -19.92
CA VAL A 127 -11.61 15.38 -18.77
C VAL A 127 -10.60 14.22 -18.71
N CYS A 128 -10.26 13.60 -19.86
CA CYS A 128 -9.22 12.58 -19.96
C CYS A 128 -7.88 13.07 -19.39
N ALA A 129 -7.42 14.23 -19.86
CA ALA A 129 -6.15 14.80 -19.41
C ALA A 129 -6.14 15.05 -17.90
N ASN A 130 -7.21 15.61 -17.36
CA ASN A 130 -7.35 15.87 -15.92
C ASN A 130 -7.38 14.56 -15.09
N LEU A 131 -8.10 13.53 -15.55
CA LEU A 131 -8.15 12.22 -14.91
C LEU A 131 -6.76 11.59 -14.82
N VAL A 132 -6.04 11.52 -15.95
CA VAL A 132 -4.69 10.96 -16.00
C VAL A 132 -3.74 11.71 -15.07
N ARG A 133 -3.74 13.06 -15.10
CA ARG A 133 -2.91 13.89 -14.21
C ARG A 133 -3.25 13.65 -12.74
N ALA A 134 -4.53 13.63 -12.37
CA ALA A 134 -4.98 13.41 -11.00
C ALA A 134 -4.56 12.03 -10.48
N MET A 135 -4.75 10.98 -11.26
CA MET A 135 -4.35 9.62 -10.90
C MET A 135 -2.83 9.50 -10.75
N PHE A 136 -2.06 10.06 -11.71
CA PHE A 136 -0.61 10.04 -11.66
C PHE A 136 -0.09 10.78 -10.43
N THR A 137 -0.61 11.98 -10.14
CA THR A 137 -0.27 12.76 -8.95
C THR A 137 -0.58 11.98 -7.67
N ALA A 138 -1.72 11.28 -7.63
CA ALA A 138 -2.09 10.46 -6.49
C ALA A 138 -1.09 9.33 -6.22
N LEU A 139 -0.64 8.64 -7.28
CA LEU A 139 0.26 7.48 -7.20
C LEU A 139 1.75 7.86 -7.04
N THR A 140 2.13 9.10 -7.36
CA THR A 140 3.52 9.53 -7.33
C THR A 140 3.83 10.56 -6.25
N ASN A 141 2.84 10.94 -5.43
CA ASN A 141 3.03 11.84 -4.31
C ASN A 141 4.03 11.23 -3.30
N PRO A 142 5.21 11.86 -3.08
CA PRO A 142 6.22 11.34 -2.16
C PRO A 142 5.75 11.33 -0.68
N GLU A 143 4.76 12.15 -0.33
CA GLU A 143 4.18 12.18 1.01
C GLU A 143 3.21 11.01 1.26
N PHE A 144 2.82 10.31 0.18
CA PHE A 144 1.91 9.19 0.30
C PHE A 144 2.70 7.88 0.44
N PRO A 145 2.56 7.17 1.56
CA PRO A 145 3.26 5.91 1.76
C PRO A 145 2.79 4.87 0.73
N MET A 146 3.74 4.23 0.05
CA MET A 146 3.43 3.23 -0.99
C MET A 146 3.03 1.86 -0.42
N GLU A 147 3.31 1.57 0.85
CA GLU A 147 2.98 0.31 1.50
C GLU A 147 1.47 -0.01 1.43
N PRO A 148 0.56 0.95 1.69
CA PRO A 148 -0.88 0.73 1.52
C PRO A 148 -1.25 0.28 0.10
N VAL A 149 -0.71 0.95 -0.92
CA VAL A 149 -0.98 0.61 -2.33
C VAL A 149 -0.41 -0.77 -2.67
N ARG A 150 0.80 -1.09 -2.20
CA ARG A 150 1.43 -2.39 -2.41
C ARG A 150 0.64 -3.54 -1.79
N LEU A 151 0.01 -3.32 -0.63
CA LEU A 151 -0.84 -4.31 0.01
C LEU A 151 -2.07 -4.63 -0.83
N LEU A 152 -2.74 -3.61 -1.39
CA LEU A 152 -3.87 -3.81 -2.32
C LEU A 152 -3.41 -4.52 -3.60
N ILE A 153 -2.32 -4.07 -4.23
CA ILE A 153 -1.78 -4.71 -5.43
C ILE A 153 -1.45 -6.18 -5.18
N ARG A 154 -0.90 -6.49 -4.02
CA ARG A 154 -0.63 -7.89 -3.66
C ARG A 154 -1.90 -8.72 -3.56
N GLU A 155 -2.96 -8.19 -2.93
CA GLU A 155 -4.25 -8.89 -2.84
C GLU A 155 -4.83 -9.17 -4.24
N LEU A 156 -4.66 -8.24 -5.20
CA LEU A 156 -5.11 -8.43 -6.58
C LEU A 156 -4.29 -9.50 -7.34
N HIS A 157 -2.99 -9.64 -7.04
CA HIS A 157 -2.11 -10.60 -7.73
C HIS A 157 -2.09 -11.99 -7.07
N GLN A 158 -2.27 -12.03 -5.77
CA GLN A 158 -2.29 -13.25 -4.95
C GLN A 158 -3.51 -13.22 -4.05
N PRO A 159 -4.71 -13.42 -4.64
CA PRO A 159 -5.96 -13.22 -3.95
C PRO A 159 -6.13 -14.17 -2.78
N THR A 160 -6.59 -13.63 -1.66
CA THR A 160 -7.07 -14.36 -0.50
C THR A 160 -8.60 -14.37 -0.50
N LYS A 161 -9.21 -14.89 0.57
CA LYS A 161 -10.67 -14.79 0.77
C LYS A 161 -11.18 -13.35 0.96
N GLU A 162 -10.27 -12.38 1.12
CA GLU A 162 -10.60 -10.97 1.30
C GLU A 162 -10.63 -10.19 -0.02
N LEU A 163 -10.42 -10.85 -1.20
CA LEU A 163 -10.45 -10.20 -2.50
C LEU A 163 -11.78 -9.45 -2.74
N GLU A 164 -12.92 -10.12 -2.51
CA GLU A 164 -14.24 -9.51 -2.71
C GLU A 164 -14.40 -8.24 -1.87
N PHE A 165 -13.96 -8.29 -0.62
CA PHE A 165 -13.93 -7.13 0.27
C PHE A 165 -13.11 -5.96 -0.28
N VAL A 166 -11.95 -6.22 -0.90
CA VAL A 166 -11.12 -5.20 -1.55
C VAL A 166 -11.78 -4.69 -2.83
N MET A 167 -12.38 -5.58 -3.63
CA MET A 167 -13.11 -5.21 -4.84
C MET A 167 -14.24 -4.23 -4.51
N GLU A 168 -15.11 -4.56 -3.57
CA GLU A 168 -16.23 -3.71 -3.17
C GLU A 168 -15.77 -2.40 -2.51
N GLY A 169 -14.77 -2.50 -1.62
CA GLY A 169 -14.33 -1.37 -0.81
C GLY A 169 -13.48 -0.35 -1.56
N HIS A 170 -12.79 -0.74 -2.63
CA HIS A 170 -11.85 0.16 -3.32
C HIS A 170 -11.88 0.06 -4.84
N ILE A 171 -11.84 -1.14 -5.42
CA ILE A 171 -11.62 -1.31 -6.85
C ILE A 171 -12.88 -0.96 -7.65
N ASN A 172 -14.03 -1.55 -7.32
CA ASN A 172 -15.27 -1.34 -8.06
C ASN A 172 -15.66 0.14 -8.12
N PRO A 173 -15.65 0.93 -7.02
CA PRO A 173 -16.00 2.35 -7.11
C PRO A 173 -15.13 3.15 -8.08
N VAL A 174 -13.83 2.83 -8.17
CA VAL A 174 -12.89 3.47 -9.10
C VAL A 174 -13.18 3.02 -10.53
N GLN A 175 -13.34 1.72 -10.74
CA GLN A 175 -13.59 1.16 -12.07
C GLN A 175 -14.94 1.62 -12.63
N ASP A 176 -15.97 1.69 -11.80
CA ASP A 176 -17.30 2.17 -12.22
C ASP A 176 -17.24 3.64 -12.68
N ALA A 177 -16.49 4.49 -11.96
CA ALA A 177 -16.32 5.89 -12.35
C ALA A 177 -15.55 6.04 -13.67
N ILE A 178 -14.48 5.25 -13.86
CA ILE A 178 -13.71 5.25 -15.10
C ILE A 178 -14.53 4.66 -16.26
N THR A 179 -15.27 3.58 -16.03
CA THR A 179 -16.16 2.98 -17.02
C THR A 179 -17.25 3.98 -17.44
N GLY A 180 -17.81 4.74 -16.50
CA GLY A 180 -18.76 5.81 -16.81
C GLY A 180 -18.16 6.92 -17.70
N PHE A 181 -16.90 7.30 -17.48
CA PHE A 181 -16.17 8.20 -18.37
C PHE A 181 -15.95 7.58 -19.76
N VAL A 182 -15.52 6.32 -19.84
CA VAL A 182 -15.32 5.58 -21.09
C VAL A 182 -16.63 5.48 -21.87
N ALA A 183 -17.72 5.13 -21.21
CA ALA A 183 -19.06 5.05 -21.82
C ALA A 183 -19.48 6.39 -22.43
N ALA A 184 -19.24 7.50 -21.70
CA ALA A 184 -19.54 8.85 -22.22
C ALA A 184 -18.66 9.24 -23.42
N ALA A 185 -17.38 8.78 -23.45
CA ALA A 185 -16.45 9.06 -24.53
C ALA A 185 -16.73 8.25 -25.80
N THR A 186 -17.18 7.00 -25.64
CA THR A 186 -17.37 6.06 -26.76
C THR A 186 -18.82 5.92 -27.22
N GLY A 187 -19.78 6.47 -26.47
CA GLY A 187 -21.21 6.30 -26.72
C GLY A 187 -21.75 4.92 -26.35
N GLN A 188 -20.98 4.11 -25.65
CA GLN A 188 -21.37 2.78 -25.16
C GLN A 188 -22.19 2.88 -23.87
N SER A 189 -22.84 1.79 -23.46
CA SER A 189 -23.39 1.67 -22.11
C SER A 189 -22.28 1.35 -21.10
N ALA A 190 -22.33 1.92 -19.90
CA ALA A 190 -21.42 1.55 -18.80
C ALA A 190 -21.64 0.10 -18.32
N ASP A 191 -22.77 -0.52 -18.66
CA ASP A 191 -23.04 -1.93 -18.35
C ASP A 191 -22.41 -2.90 -19.34
N ASP A 192 -21.98 -2.42 -20.51
CA ASP A 192 -21.37 -3.24 -21.55
C ASP A 192 -20.02 -3.81 -21.08
N GLU A 193 -19.76 -5.06 -21.41
CA GLU A 193 -18.51 -5.74 -21.09
C GLU A 193 -17.31 -5.04 -21.75
N ASP A 194 -17.47 -4.61 -23.01
CA ASP A 194 -16.43 -3.90 -23.74
C ASP A 194 -16.07 -2.56 -23.09
N ALA A 195 -17.06 -1.81 -22.59
CA ALA A 195 -16.82 -0.56 -21.86
C ALA A 195 -16.07 -0.82 -20.55
N LYS A 196 -16.39 -1.89 -19.82
CA LYS A 196 -15.70 -2.30 -18.61
C LYS A 196 -14.25 -2.71 -18.89
N LEU A 197 -14.03 -3.52 -19.93
CA LEU A 197 -12.69 -3.93 -20.36
C LEU A 197 -11.85 -2.71 -20.79
N LEU A 198 -12.45 -1.77 -21.50
CA LEU A 198 -11.79 -0.54 -21.90
C LEU A 198 -11.46 0.35 -20.69
N GLY A 199 -12.34 0.40 -19.67
CA GLY A 199 -12.08 1.05 -18.39
C GLY A 199 -10.87 0.47 -17.67
N PHE A 200 -10.72 -0.85 -17.65
CA PHE A 200 -9.52 -1.51 -17.14
C PHE A 200 -8.27 -1.15 -17.94
N ALA A 201 -8.36 -1.10 -19.28
CA ALA A 201 -7.25 -0.70 -20.12
C ALA A 201 -6.79 0.74 -19.81
N VAL A 202 -7.72 1.68 -19.68
CA VAL A 202 -7.45 3.08 -19.30
C VAL A 202 -6.78 3.15 -17.93
N THR A 203 -7.29 2.43 -16.93
CA THR A 203 -6.69 2.38 -15.59
C THR A 203 -5.24 1.89 -15.66
N ASN A 204 -4.97 0.84 -16.42
CA ASN A 204 -3.63 0.27 -16.54
C ASN A 204 -2.64 1.19 -17.25
N GLN A 205 -3.09 2.05 -18.18
CA GLN A 205 -2.23 3.05 -18.82
C GLN A 205 -1.61 4.03 -17.79
N VAL A 206 -2.32 4.32 -16.71
CA VAL A 206 -1.82 5.20 -15.63
C VAL A 206 -1.08 4.40 -14.56
N LEU A 207 -1.62 3.26 -14.16
CA LEU A 207 -1.09 2.46 -13.05
C LEU A 207 0.28 1.88 -13.38
N MET A 208 0.47 1.30 -14.57
CA MET A 208 1.70 0.61 -14.94
C MET A 208 2.94 1.52 -14.96
N PRO A 209 2.95 2.70 -15.60
CA PRO A 209 4.10 3.60 -15.55
C PRO A 209 4.45 4.05 -14.12
N SER A 210 3.45 4.19 -13.25
CA SER A 210 3.66 4.56 -11.84
C SER A 210 4.35 3.44 -11.05
N LEU A 211 3.98 2.19 -11.29
CA LEU A 211 4.57 1.00 -10.64
C LEU A 211 5.93 0.62 -11.24
N MET A 212 6.10 0.79 -12.55
CA MET A 212 7.30 0.40 -13.30
C MET A 212 8.39 1.49 -13.32
N ARG A 213 8.34 2.48 -12.41
CA ARG A 213 9.34 3.56 -12.34
C ARG A 213 10.80 3.07 -12.38
N PRO A 214 11.21 2.05 -11.60
CA PRO A 214 12.59 1.56 -11.66
C PRO A 214 12.97 1.02 -13.05
N VAL A 215 12.03 0.35 -13.74
CA VAL A 215 12.24 -0.19 -15.08
C VAL A 215 12.39 0.94 -16.11
N ILE A 216 11.53 1.96 -16.03
CA ILE A 216 11.60 3.16 -16.88
C ILE A 216 12.93 3.87 -16.68
N GLN A 217 13.35 4.07 -15.41
CA GLN A 217 14.64 4.69 -15.09
C GLN A 217 15.81 3.92 -15.72
N ALA A 218 15.85 2.60 -15.51
CA ALA A 218 16.90 1.77 -16.06
C ALA A 218 16.93 1.82 -17.60
N ARG A 219 15.75 1.73 -18.24
CA ARG A 219 15.63 1.70 -19.71
C ARG A 219 16.01 3.02 -20.38
N LEU A 220 15.68 4.16 -19.74
CA LEU A 220 15.92 5.49 -20.27
C LEU A 220 17.19 6.15 -19.71
N GLY A 221 17.95 5.47 -18.87
CA GLY A 221 19.15 6.03 -18.21
C GLY A 221 18.85 7.19 -17.26
N TRP A 222 17.64 7.22 -16.68
CA TRP A 222 17.25 8.29 -15.77
C TRP A 222 17.74 8.03 -14.35
N GLN A 223 18.49 8.98 -13.80
CA GLN A 223 18.93 8.87 -12.40
C GLN A 223 17.79 9.13 -11.41
N GLN A 224 16.81 9.94 -11.79
CA GLN A 224 15.66 10.30 -10.97
C GLN A 224 14.47 10.75 -11.82
N PHE A 225 13.27 10.69 -11.24
CA PHE A 225 12.06 11.29 -11.80
C PHE A 225 12.03 12.77 -11.43
N THR A 226 12.38 13.62 -12.40
CA THR A 226 12.18 15.07 -12.30
C THR A 226 10.73 15.42 -12.69
N PRO A 227 10.20 16.59 -12.29
CA PRO A 227 8.89 17.04 -12.76
C PRO A 227 8.76 16.96 -14.28
N ALA A 228 9.73 17.46 -15.04
CA ALA A 228 9.72 17.42 -16.50
C ALA A 228 9.69 15.99 -17.08
N ARG A 229 10.35 15.01 -16.44
CA ARG A 229 10.30 13.60 -16.84
C ARG A 229 8.96 12.97 -16.51
N THR A 230 8.39 13.33 -15.38
CA THR A 230 7.05 12.89 -14.98
C THR A 230 6.01 13.45 -15.95
N ASP A 231 6.09 14.71 -16.33
CA ASP A 231 5.19 15.34 -17.31
C ASP A 231 5.27 14.65 -18.68
N LYS A 232 6.48 14.24 -19.13
CA LYS A 232 6.61 13.45 -20.37
C LYS A 232 5.82 12.15 -20.32
N ILE A 233 5.86 11.43 -19.20
CA ILE A 233 5.09 10.19 -19.05
C ILE A 233 3.59 10.49 -19.01
N ILE A 234 3.19 11.52 -18.26
CA ILE A 234 1.79 11.94 -18.16
C ILE A 234 1.25 12.30 -19.54
N ASN A 235 1.95 13.15 -20.30
CA ASN A 235 1.53 13.58 -21.63
C ASN A 235 1.44 12.40 -22.61
N ALA A 236 2.43 11.50 -22.60
CA ALA A 236 2.38 10.29 -23.42
C ALA A 236 1.19 9.39 -23.03
N THR A 237 0.87 9.29 -21.74
CA THR A 237 -0.27 8.51 -21.24
C THR A 237 -1.59 9.17 -21.66
N ILE A 238 -1.72 10.49 -21.53
CA ILE A 238 -2.90 11.24 -21.99
C ILE A 238 -3.17 10.96 -23.46
N LEU A 239 -2.15 11.14 -24.30
CA LEU A 239 -2.24 10.91 -25.73
C LEU A 239 -2.68 9.47 -26.07
N ASN A 240 -2.11 8.47 -25.38
CA ASN A 240 -2.50 7.07 -25.57
C ASN A 240 -3.97 6.83 -25.19
N VAL A 241 -4.43 7.36 -24.05
CA VAL A 241 -5.83 7.21 -23.61
C VAL A 241 -6.79 7.93 -24.57
N GLN A 242 -6.45 9.14 -25.02
CA GLN A 242 -7.24 9.86 -26.02
C GLN A 242 -7.37 9.05 -27.33
N ARG A 243 -6.30 8.48 -27.83
CA ARG A 243 -6.32 7.59 -29.02
C ARG A 243 -7.16 6.34 -28.82
N ILE A 244 -7.02 5.68 -27.67
CA ILE A 244 -7.83 4.50 -27.32
C ILE A 244 -9.32 4.84 -27.32
N LEU A 245 -9.68 6.03 -26.79
CA LEU A 245 -11.08 6.49 -26.70
C LEU A 245 -11.54 7.28 -27.93
N GLN A 246 -10.72 7.41 -28.96
CA GLN A 246 -10.98 8.18 -30.18
C GLN A 246 -11.37 9.64 -29.89
N LEU A 247 -10.81 10.21 -28.83
CA LEU A 247 -10.97 11.61 -28.45
C LEU A 247 -9.96 12.50 -29.22
N PRO A 248 -10.29 13.77 -29.48
CA PRO A 248 -9.32 14.72 -30.03
C PRO A 248 -8.07 14.82 -29.17
N GLU A 249 -6.91 14.85 -29.80
CA GLU A 249 -5.65 15.12 -29.10
C GLU A 249 -5.65 16.59 -28.65
N ASN A 250 -5.34 16.82 -27.37
CA ASN A 250 -5.15 18.20 -26.92
C ASN A 250 -3.88 18.76 -27.58
N GLU A 251 -3.94 19.94 -28.15
CA GLU A 251 -2.73 20.65 -28.57
C GLU A 251 -1.84 20.79 -27.33
N THR A 252 -0.68 20.12 -27.37
CA THR A 252 0.37 20.37 -26.38
C THR A 252 0.98 21.71 -26.76
N ASP A 253 0.75 22.74 -25.93
CA ASP A 253 1.56 23.96 -26.01
C ASP A 253 3.03 23.53 -25.88
N ASP A 254 3.77 23.65 -27.02
CA ASP A 254 5.22 23.44 -27.11
C ASP A 254 6.00 24.45 -26.25
#